data_d35ab9110cbce14830d9ff7aeb3b32c3
#
_entry.id   d35ab9110cbce14830d9ff7aeb3b32c3
#
_cell.length_a   1.000
_cell.length_b   1.000
_cell.length_c   1.000
_cell.angle_alpha   90.00
_cell.angle_beta   90.00
_cell.angle_gamma   90.00
#
_symmetry.space_group_name_H-M   'P 1'
#
loop_
_entity.id
_entity.type
_entity.pdbx_description
1 polymer ?
#
loop_
_entity_poly.entity_id
_entity_poly.type
_entity_poly.pdbx_seq_one_letter_code
_entity_poly.pdbx_strand_id
1 'polypeptide(L)'
;YTTLFRSQLIYSKYKLSAPAQKLVTTVISLVQEEDESNKEYSILAKDFLELCGTKTNNREYLKDACEEIFTKPLKIKEPKGWLIVNWCSSIRYIDDQGTIKFKVSDELKPYILNLKNNYLKYDLKNILPLKSEYSIRVYEWLKDIYNSKERYNKKMIEEFEIEFLRERLIIPDSYNTNNVFTRVIDKAKEDLEKHTDIRFTYQALRKGGGNTFTHIE
;
A
#
# COMPACT_ATOMS: atom_id res chain seq x y z
N TYR A 1 -0.41 -12.57 -10.39
CA TYR A 1 -0.15 -11.14 -10.65
C TYR A 1 0.91 -10.63 -9.70
N THR A 2 1.90 -9.91 -10.22
CA THR A 2 3.00 -9.34 -9.46
C THR A 2 2.94 -7.83 -9.58
N THR A 3 3.07 -7.13 -8.46
CA THR A 3 3.10 -5.66 -8.42
C THR A 3 4.52 -5.17 -8.24
N LEU A 4 4.85 -4.08 -8.92
CA LEU A 4 6.15 -3.40 -8.84
C LEU A 4 5.94 -1.95 -8.39
N PHE A 5 6.68 -1.51 -7.38
CA PHE A 5 6.68 -0.13 -6.90
C PHE A 5 8.10 0.37 -6.63
N ARG A 6 8.36 1.63 -6.88
CA ARG A 6 9.54 2.29 -6.30
C ARG A 6 9.36 2.48 -4.79
N SER A 7 10.45 2.36 -4.02
CA SER A 7 10.43 2.62 -2.57
C SER A 7 9.86 4.00 -2.23
N GLN A 8 10.09 5.02 -3.07
CA GLN A 8 9.49 6.36 -2.90
C GLN A 8 7.96 6.34 -2.86
N LEU A 9 7.31 5.49 -3.67
CA LEU A 9 5.86 5.32 -3.67
C LEU A 9 5.40 4.58 -2.42
N ILE A 10 6.12 3.54 -2.01
CA ILE A 10 5.82 2.73 -0.83
C ILE A 10 5.83 3.58 0.45
N TYR A 11 6.83 4.47 0.60
CA TYR A 11 6.94 5.39 1.73
C TYR A 11 6.21 6.72 1.53
N SER A 12 5.43 6.87 0.47
CA SER A 12 4.62 8.07 0.23
C SER A 12 3.51 8.22 1.26
N LYS A 13 3.04 9.47 1.45
CA LYS A 13 1.95 9.79 2.36
C LYS A 13 0.62 9.70 1.62
N TYR A 14 -0.20 8.71 1.95
CA TYR A 14 -1.58 8.57 1.48
C TYR A 14 -2.41 7.75 2.45
N LYS A 15 -3.72 7.92 2.40
CA LYS A 15 -4.68 7.14 3.18
C LYS A 15 -5.76 6.59 2.26
N LEU A 16 -5.71 5.29 2.02
CA LEU A 16 -6.75 4.54 1.33
C LEU A 16 -7.23 3.41 2.23
N SER A 17 -8.51 3.09 2.18
CA SER A 17 -9.04 1.88 2.81
C SER A 17 -8.41 0.62 2.22
N ALA A 18 -8.49 -0.50 2.91
CA ALA A 18 -7.96 -1.76 2.40
C ALA A 18 -8.55 -2.15 1.02
N PRO A 19 -9.87 -1.98 0.74
CA PRO A 19 -10.42 -2.19 -0.60
C PRO A 19 -9.77 -1.32 -1.67
N ALA A 20 -9.64 -0.03 -1.39
CA ALA A 20 -9.06 0.92 -2.33
C ALA A 20 -7.58 0.61 -2.60
N GLN A 21 -6.78 0.27 -1.58
CA GLN A 21 -5.40 -0.16 -1.74
C GLN A 21 -5.28 -1.41 -2.62
N LYS A 22 -6.08 -2.44 -2.36
CA LYS A 22 -6.11 -3.68 -3.14
C LYS A 22 -6.47 -3.40 -4.60
N LEU A 23 -7.47 -2.56 -4.84
CA LEU A 23 -7.93 -2.22 -6.19
C LEU A 23 -6.84 -1.47 -6.97
N VAL A 24 -6.24 -0.44 -6.38
CA VAL A 24 -5.11 0.29 -6.97
C VAL A 24 -3.95 -0.66 -7.29
N THR A 25 -3.56 -1.49 -6.34
CA THR A 25 -2.44 -2.42 -6.52
C THR A 25 -2.72 -3.45 -7.61
N THR A 26 -3.98 -3.91 -7.71
CA THR A 26 -4.40 -4.80 -8.80
C THR A 26 -4.30 -4.11 -10.16
N VAL A 27 -4.77 -2.85 -10.28
CA VAL A 27 -4.64 -2.07 -11.53
C VAL A 27 -3.17 -1.90 -11.91
N ILE A 28 -2.32 -1.50 -10.95
CA ILE A 28 -0.89 -1.29 -11.20
C ILE A 28 -0.19 -2.58 -11.66
N SER A 29 -0.64 -3.75 -11.17
CA SER A 29 -0.09 -5.02 -11.62
C SER A 29 -0.38 -5.36 -13.10
N LEU A 30 -1.31 -4.67 -13.73
CA LEU A 30 -1.66 -4.82 -15.15
C LEU A 30 -0.84 -3.89 -16.05
N VAL A 31 -0.17 -2.88 -15.49
CA VAL A 31 0.59 -1.89 -16.26
C VAL A 31 1.86 -2.52 -16.81
N GLN A 32 2.11 -2.35 -18.11
CA GLN A 32 3.28 -2.82 -18.82
C GLN A 32 4.15 -1.66 -19.27
N GLU A 33 5.44 -1.90 -19.52
CA GLU A 33 6.39 -0.87 -19.94
C GLU A 33 6.05 -0.28 -21.31
N GLU A 34 5.53 -1.13 -22.19
CA GLU A 34 5.19 -0.77 -23.57
C GLU A 34 3.82 -0.12 -23.71
N ASP A 35 3.10 0.06 -22.60
CA ASP A 35 1.75 0.62 -22.61
C ASP A 35 1.75 2.11 -22.97
N GLU A 36 0.86 2.49 -23.89
CA GLU A 36 0.64 3.88 -24.26
C GLU A 36 0.12 4.73 -23.09
N SER A 37 0.39 6.04 -23.13
CA SER A 37 0.02 6.98 -22.06
C SER A 37 -1.45 6.95 -21.69
N ASN A 38 -2.33 6.68 -22.65
CA ASN A 38 -3.79 6.69 -22.44
C ASN A 38 -4.41 5.31 -22.27
N LYS A 39 -3.61 4.27 -22.07
CA LYS A 39 -4.15 2.90 -21.92
C LYS A 39 -5.15 2.81 -20.78
N GLU A 40 -6.28 2.19 -21.09
CA GLU A 40 -7.34 1.89 -20.15
C GLU A 40 -7.22 0.43 -19.68
N TYR A 41 -7.15 0.21 -18.38
CA TYR A 41 -7.09 -1.13 -17.76
C TYR A 41 -8.48 -1.51 -17.29
N SER A 42 -8.85 -2.77 -17.46
CA SER A 42 -10.17 -3.29 -17.12
C SER A 42 -10.06 -4.40 -16.09
N ILE A 43 -10.90 -4.36 -15.07
CA ILE A 43 -11.04 -5.38 -14.04
C ILE A 43 -12.51 -5.78 -13.95
N LEU A 44 -12.80 -7.07 -14.00
CA LEU A 44 -14.13 -7.58 -13.68
C LEU A 44 -14.39 -7.44 -12.19
N ALA A 45 -15.44 -6.73 -11.83
CA ALA A 45 -15.82 -6.47 -10.44
C ALA A 45 -15.99 -7.77 -9.64
N LYS A 46 -16.62 -8.78 -10.26
CA LYS A 46 -16.82 -10.10 -9.66
C LYS A 46 -15.50 -10.77 -9.31
N ASP A 47 -14.56 -10.81 -10.25
CA ASP A 47 -13.26 -11.46 -10.07
C ASP A 47 -12.45 -10.78 -8.96
N PHE A 48 -12.46 -9.44 -8.94
CA PHE A 48 -11.80 -8.68 -7.88
C PHE A 48 -12.39 -8.95 -6.49
N LEU A 49 -13.72 -8.97 -6.36
CA LEU A 49 -14.39 -9.27 -5.10
C LEU A 49 -14.12 -10.69 -4.62
N GLU A 50 -14.09 -11.66 -5.53
CA GLU A 50 -13.74 -13.04 -5.24
C GLU A 50 -12.30 -13.17 -4.74
N LEU A 51 -11.34 -12.52 -5.40
CA LEU A 51 -9.94 -12.46 -4.97
C LEU A 51 -9.77 -11.83 -3.58
N CYS A 52 -10.62 -10.86 -3.24
CA CYS A 52 -10.65 -10.25 -1.91
C CYS A 52 -11.36 -11.11 -0.84
N GLY A 53 -11.91 -12.27 -1.21
CA GLY A 53 -12.67 -13.14 -0.31
C GLY A 53 -14.04 -12.58 0.08
N THR A 54 -14.59 -11.67 -0.72
CA THR A 54 -15.89 -11.04 -0.50
C THR A 54 -16.98 -11.85 -1.20
N LYS A 55 -17.94 -12.38 -0.42
CA LYS A 55 -18.99 -13.28 -0.94
C LYS A 55 -20.17 -12.57 -1.62
N THR A 56 -20.25 -11.26 -1.52
CA THR A 56 -21.38 -10.48 -2.03
C THR A 56 -20.95 -9.57 -3.16
N ASN A 57 -21.78 -9.48 -4.20
CA ASN A 57 -21.65 -8.49 -5.29
C ASN A 57 -22.02 -7.09 -4.74
N ASN A 58 -21.19 -6.57 -3.85
CA ASN A 58 -21.42 -5.29 -3.18
C ASN A 58 -20.88 -4.15 -4.05
N ARG A 59 -21.75 -3.63 -4.93
CA ARG A 59 -21.41 -2.50 -5.82
C ARG A 59 -21.06 -1.23 -5.05
N GLU A 60 -21.71 -0.97 -3.92
CA GLU A 60 -21.44 0.20 -3.07
C GLU A 60 -19.99 0.15 -2.55
N TYR A 61 -19.56 -1.01 -2.05
CA TYR A 61 -18.19 -1.22 -1.61
C TYR A 61 -17.14 -0.90 -2.69
N LEU A 62 -17.41 -1.29 -3.95
CA LEU A 62 -16.55 -0.98 -5.08
C LEU A 62 -16.59 0.51 -5.46
N LYS A 63 -17.77 1.10 -5.43
CA LYS A 63 -17.97 2.52 -5.71
C LYS A 63 -17.20 3.37 -4.71
N ASP A 64 -17.34 3.10 -3.41
CA ASP A 64 -16.62 3.80 -2.34
C ASP A 64 -15.10 3.68 -2.53
N ALA A 65 -14.60 2.49 -2.85
CA ALA A 65 -13.19 2.28 -3.13
C ALA A 65 -12.69 3.08 -4.35
N CYS A 66 -13.48 3.14 -5.42
CA CYS A 66 -13.17 3.94 -6.62
C CYS A 66 -13.18 5.45 -6.34
N GLU A 67 -14.17 5.94 -5.60
CA GLU A 67 -14.25 7.35 -5.19
C GLU A 67 -13.06 7.73 -4.30
N GLU A 68 -12.67 6.84 -3.39
CA GLU A 68 -11.51 7.02 -2.52
C GLU A 68 -10.21 7.15 -3.32
N ILE A 69 -9.99 6.27 -4.28
CA ILE A 69 -8.83 6.28 -5.18
C ILE A 69 -8.76 7.59 -5.97
N PHE A 70 -9.90 8.09 -6.43
CA PHE A 70 -9.97 9.29 -7.26
C PHE A 70 -9.84 10.58 -6.44
N THR A 71 -10.35 10.59 -5.20
CA THR A 71 -10.43 11.82 -4.37
C THR A 71 -9.29 11.97 -3.37
N LYS A 72 -8.55 10.89 -3.07
CA LYS A 72 -7.44 10.91 -2.10
C LYS A 72 -6.09 10.79 -2.80
N PRO A 73 -5.46 11.92 -3.12
CA PRO A 73 -4.16 11.92 -3.77
C PRO A 73 -3.06 11.37 -2.85
N LEU A 74 -1.97 10.94 -3.46
CA LEU A 74 -0.74 10.63 -2.75
C LEU A 74 0.25 11.79 -2.85
N LYS A 75 1.10 11.91 -1.83
CA LYS A 75 2.19 12.88 -1.80
C LYS A 75 3.52 12.15 -1.78
N ILE A 76 4.27 12.28 -2.85
CA ILE A 76 5.58 11.67 -3.03
C ILE A 76 6.64 12.72 -2.74
N LYS A 77 7.63 12.35 -1.90
CA LYS A 77 8.81 13.19 -1.69
C LYS A 77 9.79 12.97 -2.81
N GLU A 78 10.24 14.05 -3.44
CA GLU A 78 11.25 14.05 -4.49
C GLU A 78 12.55 14.73 -4.03
N PRO A 79 13.68 14.51 -4.72
CA PRO A 79 14.96 15.11 -4.33
C PRO A 79 14.96 16.64 -4.28
N LYS A 80 14.15 17.29 -5.12
CA LYS A 80 14.07 18.76 -5.23
C LYS A 80 12.69 19.33 -4.88
N GLY A 81 11.85 18.55 -4.15
CA GLY A 81 10.51 19.01 -3.82
C GLY A 81 9.55 17.88 -3.46
N TRP A 82 8.33 17.97 -3.98
CA TRP A 82 7.29 16.99 -3.77
C TRP A 82 6.30 16.99 -4.95
N LEU A 83 5.70 15.84 -5.19
CA LEU A 83 4.62 15.64 -6.15
C LEU A 83 3.32 15.30 -5.40
N ILE A 84 2.23 15.97 -5.72
CA ILE A 84 0.87 15.54 -5.35
C ILE A 84 0.19 15.06 -6.62
N VAL A 85 -0.28 13.81 -6.61
CA VAL A 85 -0.86 13.18 -7.79
C VAL A 85 -1.99 12.23 -7.39
N ASN A 86 -3.01 12.14 -8.24
CA ASN A 86 -4.03 11.12 -8.12
C ASN A 86 -3.53 9.77 -8.69
N TRP A 87 -4.04 8.68 -8.17
CA TRP A 87 -3.70 7.34 -8.64
C TRP A 87 -4.11 7.10 -10.10
N CYS A 88 -5.19 7.74 -10.51
CA CYS A 88 -5.75 7.59 -11.86
C CYS A 88 -6.31 8.94 -12.35
N SER A 89 -6.31 9.10 -13.66
CA SER A 89 -6.95 10.25 -14.35
C SER A 89 -8.45 10.04 -14.59
N SER A 90 -8.90 8.78 -14.63
CA SER A 90 -10.32 8.43 -14.69
C SER A 90 -10.59 7.03 -14.17
N ILE A 91 -11.81 6.85 -13.61
CA ILE A 91 -12.39 5.56 -13.26
C ILE A 91 -13.81 5.52 -13.82
N ARG A 92 -14.17 4.40 -14.44
CA ARG A 92 -15.50 4.18 -14.99
C ARG A 92 -16.00 2.79 -14.62
N TYR A 93 -17.19 2.69 -14.08
CA TYR A 93 -17.90 1.43 -13.92
C TYR A 93 -18.89 1.25 -15.08
N ILE A 94 -18.90 0.06 -15.69
CA ILE A 94 -19.79 -0.31 -16.79
C ILE A 94 -20.77 -1.37 -16.27
N ASP A 95 -22.02 -0.96 -16.04
CA ASP A 95 -23.03 -1.73 -15.34
C ASP A 95 -23.39 -3.06 -16.02
N ASP A 96 -23.60 -3.03 -17.33
CA ASP A 96 -24.00 -4.19 -18.13
C ASP A 96 -22.89 -5.24 -18.24
N GLN A 97 -21.62 -4.83 -18.10
CA GLN A 97 -20.45 -5.68 -18.16
C GLN A 97 -19.90 -6.05 -16.78
N GLY A 98 -20.34 -5.38 -15.72
CA GLY A 98 -19.77 -5.52 -14.37
C GLY A 98 -18.27 -5.22 -14.33
N THR A 99 -17.80 -4.27 -15.16
CA THR A 99 -16.40 -3.99 -15.39
C THR A 99 -16.03 -2.61 -14.87
N ILE A 100 -14.90 -2.53 -14.16
CA ILE A 100 -14.28 -1.26 -13.76
C ILE A 100 -13.14 -0.98 -14.71
N LYS A 101 -13.13 0.21 -15.30
CA LYS A 101 -12.07 0.69 -16.19
C LYS A 101 -11.29 1.82 -15.52
N PHE A 102 -9.97 1.75 -15.61
CA PHE A 102 -9.03 2.72 -15.04
C PHE A 102 -8.08 3.28 -16.08
N LYS A 103 -7.82 4.58 -16.00
CA LYS A 103 -6.63 5.19 -16.60
C LYS A 103 -5.70 5.63 -15.48
N VAL A 104 -4.54 4.98 -15.37
CA VAL A 104 -3.51 5.35 -14.39
C VAL A 104 -2.95 6.72 -14.74
N SER A 105 -2.70 7.57 -13.74
CA SER A 105 -2.10 8.89 -13.96
C SER A 105 -0.70 8.76 -14.57
N ASP A 106 -0.41 9.48 -15.64
CA ASP A 106 0.88 9.41 -16.34
C ASP A 106 2.05 9.79 -15.42
N GLU A 107 1.85 10.73 -14.51
CA GLU A 107 2.82 11.14 -13.50
C GLU A 107 3.24 10.01 -12.53
N LEU A 108 2.44 8.95 -12.42
CA LEU A 108 2.81 7.78 -11.63
C LEU A 108 3.66 6.77 -12.39
N LYS A 109 3.68 6.80 -13.72
CA LYS A 109 4.41 5.82 -14.54
C LYS A 109 5.90 5.71 -14.15
N PRO A 110 6.65 6.81 -13.87
CA PRO A 110 8.04 6.71 -13.43
C PRO A 110 8.24 5.96 -12.10
N TYR A 111 7.19 5.81 -11.29
CA TYR A 111 7.21 5.15 -9.98
C TYR A 111 6.74 3.70 -10.02
N ILE A 112 6.18 3.25 -11.13
CA ILE A 112 5.63 1.90 -11.32
C ILE A 112 6.23 1.15 -12.53
N LEU A 113 6.94 1.84 -13.41
CA LEU A 113 7.57 1.27 -14.60
C LEU A 113 9.08 1.53 -14.61
N ASN A 114 9.82 0.79 -15.44
CA ASN A 114 11.27 0.97 -15.66
C ASN A 114 12.11 0.92 -14.37
N LEU A 115 11.76 0.02 -13.45
CA LEU A 115 12.36 -0.05 -12.14
C LEU A 115 13.66 -0.86 -12.18
N LYS A 116 14.77 -0.23 -12.57
CA LYS A 116 16.09 -0.88 -12.64
C LYS A 116 16.71 -1.14 -11.25
N ASN A 117 16.46 -0.22 -10.30
CA ASN A 117 17.00 -0.30 -8.93
C ASN A 117 15.96 0.21 -7.91
N ASN A 118 16.06 -0.27 -6.65
CA ASN A 118 15.24 0.19 -5.52
C ASN A 118 13.73 0.08 -5.80
N TYR A 119 13.29 -1.12 -6.15
CA TYR A 119 11.87 -1.43 -6.33
C TYR A 119 11.45 -2.59 -5.44
N LEU A 120 10.22 -2.52 -5.00
CA LEU A 120 9.52 -3.60 -4.33
C LEU A 120 8.78 -4.46 -5.36
N LYS A 121 8.94 -5.77 -5.25
CA LYS A 121 8.21 -6.78 -6.02
C LYS A 121 7.57 -7.78 -5.08
N TYR A 122 6.26 -7.99 -5.21
CA TYR A 122 5.54 -9.01 -4.45
C TYR A 122 4.31 -9.55 -5.21
N ASP A 123 3.84 -10.71 -4.77
CA ASP A 123 2.65 -11.36 -5.32
C ASP A 123 1.39 -10.78 -4.65
N LEU A 124 0.38 -10.40 -5.43
CA LEU A 124 -0.90 -9.88 -4.96
C LEU A 124 -1.61 -10.80 -3.96
N LYS A 125 -1.40 -12.12 -4.05
CA LYS A 125 -1.99 -13.08 -3.10
C LYS A 125 -1.66 -12.77 -1.64
N ASN A 126 -0.55 -12.07 -1.37
CA ASN A 126 -0.14 -11.69 -0.04
C ASN A 126 -0.93 -10.51 0.54
N ILE A 127 -1.47 -9.63 -0.30
CA ILE A 127 -2.22 -8.46 0.19
C ILE A 127 -3.74 -8.60 0.05
N LEU A 128 -4.21 -9.36 -0.94
CA LEU A 128 -5.65 -9.49 -1.20
C LEU A 128 -6.45 -10.03 0.01
N PRO A 129 -5.95 -10.98 0.83
CA PRO A 129 -6.67 -11.43 2.02
C PRO A 129 -6.58 -10.49 3.23
N LEU A 130 -5.66 -9.50 3.23
CA LEU A 130 -5.50 -8.58 4.36
C LEU A 130 -6.74 -7.70 4.53
N LYS A 131 -7.13 -7.44 5.79
CA LYS A 131 -8.35 -6.68 6.08
C LYS A 131 -8.08 -5.25 6.52
N SER A 132 -6.91 -4.98 7.06
CA SER A 132 -6.51 -3.67 7.57
C SER A 132 -5.72 -2.88 6.52
N GLU A 133 -6.05 -1.60 6.37
CA GLU A 133 -5.27 -0.65 5.57
C GLU A 133 -3.82 -0.53 6.07
N TYR A 134 -3.62 -0.62 7.37
CA TYR A 134 -2.30 -0.60 7.97
C TYR A 134 -1.51 -1.88 7.70
N SER A 135 -2.17 -3.05 7.72
CA SER A 135 -1.53 -4.33 7.44
C SER A 135 -0.94 -4.38 6.03
N ILE A 136 -1.64 -3.82 5.03
CA ILE A 136 -1.15 -3.74 3.65
C ILE A 136 0.12 -2.86 3.60
N ARG A 137 0.08 -1.67 4.20
CA ARG A 137 1.21 -0.75 4.22
C ARG A 137 2.43 -1.31 4.96
N VAL A 138 2.20 -1.92 6.13
CA VAL A 138 3.26 -2.57 6.91
C VAL A 138 3.87 -3.74 6.13
N TYR A 139 3.04 -4.54 5.45
CA TYR A 139 3.54 -5.60 4.57
C TYR A 139 4.47 -5.06 3.48
N GLU A 140 4.06 -4.02 2.77
CA GLU A 140 4.87 -3.40 1.71
C GLU A 140 6.22 -2.88 2.24
N TRP A 141 6.23 -2.21 3.40
CA TRP A 141 7.45 -1.72 4.03
C TRP A 141 8.39 -2.86 4.44
N LEU A 142 7.86 -3.86 5.14
CA LEU A 142 8.67 -5.00 5.58
C LEU A 142 9.21 -5.80 4.40
N LYS A 143 8.43 -5.94 3.32
CA LYS A 143 8.88 -6.62 2.11
C LYS A 143 9.96 -5.84 1.37
N ASP A 144 9.88 -4.51 1.33
CA ASP A 144 10.92 -3.64 0.76
C ASP A 144 12.21 -3.73 1.59
N ILE A 145 12.11 -3.66 2.91
CA ILE A 145 13.23 -3.83 3.83
C ILE A 145 13.87 -5.21 3.65
N TYR A 146 13.07 -6.27 3.64
CA TYR A 146 13.54 -7.64 3.45
C TYR A 146 14.32 -7.77 2.14
N ASN A 147 13.75 -7.37 1.02
CA ASN A 147 14.39 -7.45 -0.29
C ASN A 147 15.68 -6.62 -0.37
N SER A 148 15.67 -5.43 0.25
CA SER A 148 16.86 -4.57 0.32
C SER A 148 17.96 -5.19 1.16
N LYS A 149 17.63 -5.69 2.36
CA LYS A 149 18.61 -6.27 3.28
C LYS A 149 19.16 -7.60 2.77
N GLU A 150 18.32 -8.44 2.17
CA GLU A 150 18.74 -9.67 1.51
C GLU A 150 19.75 -9.39 0.39
N ARG A 151 19.45 -8.43 -0.50
CA ARG A 151 20.34 -8.03 -1.60
C ARG A 151 21.73 -7.62 -1.14
N TYR A 152 21.83 -6.96 0.01
CA TYR A 152 23.09 -6.44 0.55
C TYR A 152 23.64 -7.29 1.70
N ASN A 153 23.10 -8.47 1.95
CA ASN A 153 23.46 -9.39 3.05
C ASN A 153 23.52 -8.69 4.42
N LYS A 154 22.53 -7.85 4.71
CA LYS A 154 22.43 -7.09 5.96
C LYS A 154 21.55 -7.77 6.98
N LYS A 155 21.75 -7.46 8.26
CA LYS A 155 20.90 -7.93 9.36
C LYS A 155 19.45 -7.49 9.13
N MET A 156 18.50 -8.40 9.32
CA MET A 156 17.05 -8.16 9.14
C MET A 156 16.44 -7.40 10.34
N ILE A 157 17.01 -6.25 10.65
CA ILE A 157 16.56 -5.33 11.70
C ILE A 157 16.44 -3.95 11.10
N GLU A 158 15.33 -3.26 11.39
CA GLU A 158 15.10 -1.88 11.02
C GLU A 158 14.43 -1.15 12.18
N GLU A 159 14.72 0.13 12.31
CA GLU A 159 14.18 0.98 13.35
C GLU A 159 13.37 2.12 12.73
N PHE A 160 12.22 2.40 13.33
CA PHE A 160 11.34 3.49 12.94
C PHE A 160 11.01 4.38 14.13
N GLU A 161 11.00 5.69 13.91
CA GLU A 161 10.37 6.63 14.84
C GLU A 161 8.85 6.45 14.82
N ILE A 162 8.20 6.50 15.98
CA ILE A 162 6.74 6.40 16.07
C ILE A 162 6.06 7.55 15.31
N GLU A 163 6.65 8.75 15.34
CA GLU A 163 6.13 9.90 14.58
C GLU A 163 6.23 9.70 13.07
N PHE A 164 7.27 9.03 12.58
CA PHE A 164 7.36 8.64 11.18
C PHE A 164 6.21 7.70 10.79
N LEU A 165 5.90 6.69 11.63
CA LEU A 165 4.77 5.78 11.40
C LEU A 165 3.45 6.53 11.38
N ARG A 166 3.23 7.45 12.35
CA ARG A 166 2.04 8.30 12.41
C ARG A 166 1.84 9.09 11.14
N GLU A 167 2.88 9.77 10.70
CA GLU A 167 2.82 10.62 9.52
C GLU A 167 2.54 9.81 8.24
N ARG A 168 3.27 8.72 8.04
CA ARG A 168 3.18 7.95 6.80
C ARG A 168 1.94 7.08 6.68
N LEU A 169 1.49 6.53 7.80
CA LEU A 169 0.26 5.73 7.85
C LEU A 169 -1.00 6.58 8.10
N ILE A 170 -0.82 7.90 8.30
CA ILE A 170 -1.90 8.84 8.66
C ILE A 170 -2.73 8.28 9.82
N ILE A 171 -2.02 7.90 10.90
CA ILE A 171 -2.64 7.39 12.12
C ILE A 171 -3.38 8.55 12.80
N PRO A 172 -4.64 8.36 13.25
CA PRO A 172 -5.40 9.42 13.91
C PRO A 172 -4.67 9.99 15.13
N ASP A 173 -4.72 11.32 15.33
CA ASP A 173 -4.13 12.00 16.50
C ASP A 173 -4.74 11.52 17.82
N SER A 174 -5.99 11.02 17.79
CA SER A 174 -6.65 10.40 18.94
C SER A 174 -6.01 9.08 19.40
N TYR A 175 -5.14 8.47 18.60
CA TYR A 175 -4.41 7.28 18.99
C TYR A 175 -3.19 7.67 19.84
N ASN A 176 -3.17 7.35 21.12
CA ASN A 176 -1.96 7.42 21.93
C ASN A 176 -0.93 6.37 21.47
N THR A 177 0.27 6.40 21.99
CA THR A 177 1.36 5.49 21.62
C THR A 177 0.97 4.01 21.79
N ASN A 178 0.25 3.67 22.86
CA ASN A 178 -0.22 2.29 23.06
C ASN A 178 -1.22 1.86 21.99
N ASN A 179 -2.10 2.75 21.55
CA ASN A 179 -3.01 2.49 20.43
C ASN A 179 -2.27 2.27 19.11
N VAL A 180 -1.13 2.93 18.89
CA VAL A 180 -0.29 2.65 17.72
C VAL A 180 0.20 1.22 17.76
N PHE A 181 0.71 0.76 18.91
CA PHE A 181 1.12 -0.64 19.03
C PHE A 181 -0.05 -1.60 18.83
N THR A 182 -1.12 -1.47 19.62
CA THR A 182 -2.19 -2.48 19.65
C THR A 182 -3.09 -2.49 18.41
N ARG A 183 -3.40 -1.33 17.84
CA ARG A 183 -4.34 -1.20 16.72
C ARG A 183 -3.67 -1.18 15.35
N VAL A 184 -2.37 -0.87 15.30
CA VAL A 184 -1.64 -0.79 14.03
C VAL A 184 -0.63 -1.93 13.93
N ILE A 185 0.34 -2.00 14.85
CA ILE A 185 1.47 -2.94 14.74
C ILE A 185 1.05 -4.37 15.08
N ASP A 186 0.40 -4.59 16.23
CA ASP A 186 -0.05 -5.94 16.63
C ASP A 186 -1.08 -6.48 15.63
N LYS A 187 -1.98 -5.61 15.16
CA LYS A 187 -2.96 -6.01 14.15
C LYS A 187 -2.31 -6.37 12.82
N ALA A 188 -1.32 -5.60 12.40
CA ALA A 188 -0.54 -5.93 11.20
C ALA A 188 0.23 -7.24 11.38
N LYS A 189 0.86 -7.45 12.55
CA LYS A 189 1.58 -8.69 12.86
C LYS A 189 0.68 -9.91 12.75
N GLU A 190 -0.51 -9.87 13.37
CA GLU A 190 -1.50 -10.96 13.29
C GLU A 190 -1.94 -11.23 11.84
N ASP A 191 -2.28 -10.18 11.09
CA ASP A 191 -2.73 -10.30 9.70
C ASP A 191 -1.61 -10.87 8.80
N LEU A 192 -0.39 -10.37 8.93
CA LEU A 192 0.74 -10.81 8.11
C LEU A 192 1.12 -12.25 8.40
N GLU A 193 1.18 -12.63 9.67
CA GLU A 193 1.49 -14.01 10.09
C GLU A 193 0.51 -15.03 9.49
N LYS A 194 -0.75 -14.66 9.41
CA LYS A 194 -1.81 -15.54 8.92
C LYS A 194 -1.89 -15.63 7.39
N HIS A 195 -1.62 -14.54 6.70
CA HIS A 195 -2.01 -14.39 5.30
C HIS A 195 -0.86 -14.14 4.33
N THR A 196 0.37 -13.90 4.80
CA THR A 196 1.49 -13.50 3.92
C THR A 196 2.74 -14.36 4.11
N ASP A 197 3.74 -14.07 3.31
CA ASP A 197 5.08 -14.68 3.38
C ASP A 197 6.04 -13.97 4.35
N ILE A 198 5.57 -12.90 5.05
CA ILE A 198 6.36 -12.13 6.01
C ILE A 198 5.95 -12.45 7.44
N ARG A 199 6.94 -12.62 8.29
CA ARG A 199 6.82 -12.71 9.76
C ARG A 199 7.74 -11.69 10.38
N PHE A 200 7.30 -11.02 11.44
CA PHE A 200 8.15 -10.08 12.16
C PHE A 200 7.85 -10.08 13.66
N THR A 201 8.83 -9.67 14.41
CA THR A 201 8.71 -9.32 15.83
C THR A 201 9.15 -7.89 16.00
N TYR A 202 8.76 -7.26 17.08
CA TYR A 202 9.18 -5.90 17.37
C TYR A 202 9.41 -5.67 18.85
N GLN A 203 10.19 -4.66 19.16
CA GLN A 203 10.33 -4.10 20.50
C GLN A 203 10.15 -2.59 20.48
N ALA A 204 9.50 -2.07 21.52
CA ALA A 204 9.32 -0.64 21.69
C ALA A 204 10.52 -0.05 22.45
N LEU A 205 11.09 1.03 21.93
CA LEU A 205 12.28 1.64 22.46
C LEU A 205 11.99 3.06 23.00
N ARG A 206 12.64 3.40 24.12
CA ARG A 206 12.64 4.76 24.68
C ARG A 206 13.99 5.40 24.40
N LYS A 207 13.99 6.44 23.58
CA LYS A 207 15.19 7.23 23.29
C LYS A 207 14.98 8.68 23.75
N GLY A 208 16.03 9.33 24.26
CA GLY A 208 15.96 10.72 24.70
C GLY A 208 15.57 10.93 26.17
N GLY A 209 15.66 9.91 27.04
CA GLY A 209 15.53 10.06 28.51
C GLY A 209 14.10 10.25 29.05
N GLY A 210 13.06 10.15 28.19
CA GLY A 210 11.66 10.25 28.60
C GLY A 210 11.01 8.91 28.95
N ASN A 211 9.82 8.95 29.56
CA ASN A 211 9.04 7.76 29.90
C ASN A 211 8.20 7.21 28.75
N THR A 212 8.11 7.94 27.63
CA THR A 212 7.31 7.56 26.45
C THR A 212 8.17 6.78 25.47
N PHE A 213 7.60 5.75 24.85
CA PHE A 213 8.22 5.08 23.72
C PHE A 213 8.26 6.02 22.51
N THR A 214 9.42 6.11 21.87
CA THR A 214 9.67 7.03 20.74
C THR A 214 10.01 6.26 19.46
N HIS A 215 10.45 5.02 19.58
CA HIS A 215 10.88 4.18 18.45
C HIS A 215 10.34 2.77 18.56
N ILE A 216 10.34 2.07 17.44
CA ILE A 216 10.08 0.64 17.30
C ILE A 216 11.20 0.02 16.45
N GLU A 217 11.72 -1.11 16.90
CA GLU A 217 12.69 -1.92 16.17
C GLU A 217 12.08 -3.25 15.73
#